data_24e4eb7d61e2c7f2aec8b4a52e1d81b7
#
_entry.id   24e4eb7d61e2c7f2aec8b4a52e1d81b7
#
_cell.length_a   1.000
_cell.length_b   1.000
_cell.length_c   1.000
_cell.angle_alpha   90.00
_cell.angle_beta   90.00
_cell.angle_gamma   90.00
#
_symmetry.space_group_name_H-M   'P 1'
#
loop_
_entity.id
_entity.type
_entity.pdbx_description
1 polymer ?
#
loop_
_entity_poly.entity_id
_entity_poly.type
_entity_poly.pdbx_seq_one_letter_code
_entity_poly.pdbx_strand_id
1 'polypeptide(L)'
;MKYIAALLAFFFIGTIAHAQYALALNLQKGNSYFLKINSSINVDADMDGQKMPVNSMMNAIARCKVVNASDMDYELEVTYDSMHLSIKSPMGYMEFGSGPSSSKMNMMPGPFGGMMNQHMTVTVLKNGAVSKIKGPDTTGFSSMLKRFPQIDQLKKMLFMGHMKHFDKEAMKRNLQMLTAIFPNKKVNINEEWGASIQPDSIMNHSIKVTYQLVDYKSGLATIQGHSTSTSTGMQKQNNDFPGTYNLNGKTESTIVVDANTGWIKQADIRNDLTGQIQLKDSPMVKGGKTIPVQMEVVSRITD
;
A
#
# COMPACT_ATOMS: atom_id res chain seq x y z
N MET A 1 -4.15 -63.92 28.86
CA MET A 1 -4.68 -63.27 27.66
C MET A 1 -5.45 -61.95 27.88
N LYS A 2 -5.74 -61.49 29.10
CA LYS A 2 -6.45 -60.23 29.37
C LYS A 2 -5.58 -58.96 29.38
N TYR A 3 -4.25 -59.09 29.41
CA TYR A 3 -3.34 -57.94 29.47
C TYR A 3 -2.71 -57.55 28.13
N ILE A 4 -2.88 -58.37 27.08
CA ILE A 4 -2.37 -58.06 25.73
C ILE A 4 -3.31 -57.10 24.99
N ALA A 5 -4.62 -57.12 25.29
CA ALA A 5 -5.59 -56.21 24.70
C ALA A 5 -5.46 -54.76 25.22
N ALA A 6 -4.96 -54.53 26.41
CA ALA A 6 -4.76 -53.20 26.99
C ALA A 6 -3.51 -52.50 26.43
N LEU A 7 -2.53 -53.25 25.94
CA LEU A 7 -1.30 -52.67 25.36
C LEU A 7 -1.47 -52.19 23.93
N LEU A 8 -2.45 -52.73 23.20
CA LEU A 8 -2.79 -52.30 21.81
C LEU A 8 -3.67 -51.04 21.74
N ALA A 9 -4.37 -50.72 22.84
CA ALA A 9 -5.19 -49.51 22.89
C ALA A 9 -4.38 -48.20 23.11
N PHE A 10 -3.11 -48.31 23.54
CA PHE A 10 -2.27 -47.13 23.80
C PHE A 10 -1.46 -46.63 22.59
N PHE A 11 -1.51 -47.32 21.46
CA PHE A 11 -0.75 -46.94 20.26
C PHE A 11 -1.57 -46.07 19.25
N PHE A 12 -2.82 -45.74 19.55
CA PHE A 12 -3.67 -44.92 18.68
C PHE A 12 -3.90 -43.49 19.19
N ILE A 13 -3.11 -43.00 20.12
CA ILE A 13 -3.02 -41.56 20.34
C ILE A 13 -2.13 -41.03 19.22
N GLY A 14 -2.67 -40.99 18.00
CA GLY A 14 -2.08 -40.29 16.88
C GLY A 14 -1.92 -38.84 17.29
N THR A 15 -0.68 -38.44 17.59
CA THR A 15 -0.35 -37.02 17.65
C THR A 15 -0.82 -36.41 16.32
N ILE A 16 -1.87 -35.61 16.36
CA ILE A 16 -2.21 -34.75 15.23
C ILE A 16 -1.03 -33.81 15.11
N ALA A 17 -0.06 -34.19 14.31
CA ALA A 17 1.08 -33.35 13.97
C ALA A 17 0.52 -32.19 13.16
N HIS A 18 0.19 -31.09 13.81
CA HIS A 18 -0.13 -29.85 13.12
C HIS A 18 1.13 -29.44 12.37
N ALA A 19 1.06 -29.50 11.02
CA ALA A 19 2.13 -29.02 10.17
C ALA A 19 2.30 -27.52 10.40
N GLN A 20 3.44 -27.12 10.95
CA GLN A 20 3.79 -25.72 11.13
C GLN A 20 4.52 -25.21 9.89
N TYR A 21 4.12 -24.05 9.41
CA TYR A 21 4.63 -23.41 8.22
C TYR A 21 5.55 -22.25 8.59
N ALA A 22 6.75 -22.24 8.02
CA ALA A 22 7.68 -21.11 8.11
C ALA A 22 7.43 -20.19 6.90
N LEU A 23 6.86 -19.05 7.14
CA LEU A 23 6.57 -18.05 6.09
C LEU A 23 7.56 -16.90 6.25
N ALA A 24 8.35 -16.64 5.22
CA ALA A 24 9.32 -15.54 5.18
C ALA A 24 9.69 -15.21 3.74
N LEU A 25 10.24 -14.02 3.52
CA LEU A 25 10.93 -13.73 2.27
C LEU A 25 12.21 -14.57 2.17
N ASN A 26 12.36 -15.26 1.04
CA ASN A 26 13.53 -16.05 0.68
C ASN A 26 13.92 -15.77 -0.77
N LEU A 27 14.35 -14.54 -1.03
CA LEU A 27 14.69 -14.08 -2.37
C LEU A 27 16.15 -14.44 -2.69
N GLN A 28 16.41 -14.73 -3.97
CA GLN A 28 17.73 -15.08 -4.43
C GLN A 28 18.37 -13.92 -5.18
N LYS A 29 19.63 -13.61 -4.89
CA LYS A 29 20.40 -12.60 -5.59
C LYS A 29 20.45 -12.90 -7.10
N GLY A 30 20.21 -11.87 -7.90
CA GLY A 30 20.18 -11.93 -9.35
C GLY A 30 18.78 -12.19 -9.95
N ASN A 31 17.84 -12.74 -9.16
CA ASN A 31 16.48 -12.96 -9.64
C ASN A 31 15.71 -11.64 -9.76
N SER A 32 14.77 -11.63 -10.70
CA SER A 32 13.81 -10.55 -10.90
C SER A 32 12.41 -11.05 -10.65
N TYR A 33 11.65 -10.24 -9.94
CA TYR A 33 10.25 -10.46 -9.60
C TYR A 33 9.41 -9.31 -10.14
N PHE A 34 8.16 -9.57 -10.48
CA PHE A 34 7.28 -8.56 -11.05
C PHE A 34 6.09 -8.30 -10.13
N LEU A 35 5.52 -7.10 -10.25
CA LEU A 35 4.26 -6.72 -9.63
C LEU A 35 3.45 -5.93 -10.64
N LYS A 36 2.31 -6.47 -11.04
CA LYS A 36 1.28 -5.77 -11.81
C LYS A 36 0.29 -5.19 -10.83
N ILE A 37 0.24 -3.88 -10.73
CA ILE A 37 -0.54 -3.15 -9.74
C ILE A 37 -1.72 -2.49 -10.45
N ASN A 38 -2.93 -2.79 -9.98
CA ASN A 38 -4.16 -2.11 -10.38
C ASN A 38 -4.79 -1.57 -9.10
N SER A 39 -4.91 -0.25 -8.99
CA SER A 39 -5.46 0.39 -7.80
C SER A 39 -6.48 1.45 -8.20
N SER A 40 -7.59 1.50 -7.48
CA SER A 40 -8.58 2.57 -7.56
C SER A 40 -8.71 3.27 -6.21
N ILE A 41 -8.81 4.58 -6.24
CA ILE A 41 -9.06 5.44 -5.09
C ILE A 41 -10.31 6.25 -5.40
N ASN A 42 -11.35 6.05 -4.63
CA ASN A 42 -12.60 6.80 -4.71
C ASN A 42 -12.71 7.67 -3.45
N VAL A 43 -12.80 8.97 -3.63
CA VAL A 43 -12.96 9.95 -2.54
C VAL A 43 -14.23 10.73 -2.79
N ASP A 44 -15.15 10.69 -1.84
CA ASP A 44 -16.33 11.54 -1.80
C ASP A 44 -16.16 12.57 -0.67
N ALA A 45 -16.04 13.84 -1.04
CA ALA A 45 -16.00 14.97 -0.12
C ALA A 45 -17.27 15.78 -0.25
N ASP A 46 -17.82 16.28 0.86
CA ASP A 46 -18.97 17.18 0.86
C ASP A 46 -18.52 18.60 1.21
N MET A 47 -18.66 19.51 0.24
CA MET A 47 -18.33 20.91 0.40
C MET A 47 -19.60 21.75 0.34
N ASP A 48 -20.17 22.11 1.50
CA ASP A 48 -21.40 22.91 1.64
C ASP A 48 -22.62 22.27 0.94
N GLY A 49 -22.79 20.95 1.07
CA GLY A 49 -23.85 20.20 0.43
C GLY A 49 -23.58 19.85 -1.04
N GLN A 50 -22.45 20.31 -1.59
CA GLN A 50 -22.00 19.93 -2.92
C GLN A 50 -21.02 18.77 -2.85
N LYS A 51 -21.40 17.63 -3.42
CA LYS A 51 -20.51 16.47 -3.53
C LYS A 51 -19.38 16.75 -4.51
N MET A 52 -18.18 16.43 -4.09
CA MET A 52 -16.93 16.59 -4.85
C MET A 52 -16.27 15.22 -5.00
N PRO A 53 -16.79 14.34 -5.87
CA PRO A 53 -16.19 13.01 -6.07
C PRO A 53 -14.85 13.12 -6.82
N VAL A 54 -13.85 12.43 -6.32
CA VAL A 54 -12.56 12.26 -7.01
C VAL A 54 -12.31 10.76 -7.16
N ASN A 55 -12.20 10.31 -8.41
CA ASN A 55 -11.90 8.92 -8.73
C ASN A 55 -10.53 8.87 -9.39
N SER A 56 -9.65 8.02 -8.89
CA SER A 56 -8.34 7.80 -9.47
C SER A 56 -8.12 6.33 -9.74
N MET A 57 -7.51 6.04 -10.86
CA MET A 57 -7.10 4.68 -11.24
C MET A 57 -5.62 4.68 -11.57
N MET A 58 -4.87 3.79 -10.95
CA MET A 58 -3.45 3.57 -11.21
C MET A 58 -3.23 2.14 -11.72
N ASN A 59 -2.53 2.03 -12.84
CA ASN A 59 -2.03 0.77 -13.35
C ASN A 59 -0.51 0.89 -13.48
N ALA A 60 0.23 -0.06 -12.93
CA ALA A 60 1.68 -0.06 -13.02
C ALA A 60 2.24 -1.48 -13.15
N ILE A 61 3.38 -1.60 -13.80
CA ILE A 61 4.20 -2.80 -13.79
C ILE A 61 5.55 -2.41 -13.18
N ALA A 62 5.87 -3.01 -12.04
CA ALA A 62 7.15 -2.82 -11.37
C ALA A 62 7.96 -4.11 -11.46
N ARG A 63 9.25 -3.97 -11.77
CA ARG A 63 10.24 -5.04 -11.74
C ARG A 63 11.14 -4.83 -10.54
N CYS A 64 11.27 -5.86 -9.72
CA CYS A 64 12.07 -5.90 -8.50
C CYS A 64 13.22 -6.88 -8.70
N LYS A 65 14.43 -6.39 -8.99
CA LYS A 65 15.64 -7.22 -9.14
C LYS A 65 16.37 -7.27 -7.81
N VAL A 66 16.70 -8.46 -7.34
CA VAL A 66 17.50 -8.67 -6.12
C VAL A 66 18.97 -8.40 -6.45
N VAL A 67 19.49 -7.24 -6.07
CA VAL A 67 20.88 -6.86 -6.33
C VAL A 67 21.83 -7.32 -5.22
N ASN A 68 21.30 -7.44 -3.99
CA ASN A 68 22.03 -8.02 -2.87
C ASN A 68 21.09 -8.83 -1.96
N ALA A 69 21.66 -9.86 -1.33
CA ALA A 69 20.97 -10.69 -0.34
C ALA A 69 21.97 -11.00 0.80
N SER A 70 21.61 -10.58 2.01
CA SER A 70 22.35 -10.87 3.24
C SER A 70 21.55 -11.83 4.13
N ASP A 71 22.11 -12.19 5.27
CA ASP A 71 21.39 -12.97 6.28
C ASP A 71 20.21 -12.20 6.89
N MET A 72 20.24 -10.87 6.86
CA MET A 72 19.23 -10.01 7.51
C MET A 72 18.25 -9.35 6.54
N ASP A 73 18.70 -9.06 5.31
CA ASP A 73 17.93 -8.23 4.37
C ASP A 73 18.22 -8.57 2.90
N TYR A 74 17.39 -7.98 2.05
CA TYR A 74 17.53 -7.94 0.60
C TYR A 74 17.61 -6.49 0.14
N GLU A 75 18.48 -6.21 -0.82
CA GLU A 75 18.50 -4.97 -1.55
C GLU A 75 17.87 -5.21 -2.92
N LEU A 76 16.74 -4.55 -3.16
CA LEU A 76 15.97 -4.64 -4.41
C LEU A 76 16.18 -3.38 -5.22
N GLU A 77 16.53 -3.55 -6.49
CA GLU A 77 16.44 -2.51 -7.50
C GLU A 77 15.04 -2.57 -8.11
N VAL A 78 14.24 -1.53 -7.88
CA VAL A 78 12.87 -1.43 -8.37
C VAL A 78 12.83 -0.46 -9.55
N THR A 79 12.27 -0.92 -10.65
CA THR A 79 12.07 -0.14 -11.88
C THR A 79 10.62 -0.25 -12.30
N TYR A 80 9.99 0.86 -12.67
CA TYR A 80 8.67 0.82 -13.29
C TYR A 80 8.81 0.65 -14.80
N ASP A 81 8.37 -0.50 -15.31
CA ASP A 81 8.34 -0.78 -16.75
C ASP A 81 7.18 -0.05 -17.45
N SER A 82 6.07 0.15 -16.73
CA SER A 82 4.95 1.01 -17.14
C SER A 82 4.24 1.60 -15.93
N MET A 83 3.67 2.77 -16.12
CA MET A 83 2.81 3.43 -15.12
C MET A 83 1.77 4.28 -15.84
N HIS A 84 0.53 4.17 -15.40
CA HIS A 84 -0.59 4.94 -15.90
C HIS A 84 -1.45 5.37 -14.72
N LEU A 85 -1.75 6.65 -14.61
CA LEU A 85 -2.64 7.23 -13.62
C LEU A 85 -3.71 8.08 -14.32
N SER A 86 -4.97 7.82 -14.04
CA SER A 86 -6.07 8.69 -14.42
C SER A 86 -6.78 9.23 -13.19
N ILE A 87 -7.17 10.50 -13.24
CA ILE A 87 -7.91 11.20 -12.18
C ILE A 87 -9.11 11.86 -12.80
N LYS A 88 -10.29 11.49 -12.32
CA LYS A 88 -11.57 12.12 -12.69
C LYS A 88 -12.14 12.86 -11.49
N SER A 89 -12.45 14.14 -11.67
CA SER A 89 -13.02 14.99 -10.63
C SER A 89 -14.00 16.00 -11.25
N PRO A 90 -14.79 16.74 -10.46
CA PRO A 90 -15.60 17.85 -10.97
C PRO A 90 -14.79 18.94 -11.68
N MET A 91 -13.48 18.97 -11.48
CA MET A 91 -12.56 19.89 -12.14
C MET A 91 -12.13 19.43 -13.54
N GLY A 92 -12.47 18.21 -13.92
CA GLY A 92 -12.09 17.61 -15.19
C GLY A 92 -11.41 16.26 -15.04
N TYR A 93 -10.91 15.78 -16.17
CA TYR A 93 -10.17 14.54 -16.32
C TYR A 93 -8.69 14.83 -16.57
N MET A 94 -7.84 14.13 -15.86
CA MET A 94 -6.38 14.19 -16.04
C MET A 94 -5.84 12.77 -16.21
N GLU A 95 -4.90 12.61 -17.09
CA GLU A 95 -4.28 11.34 -17.39
C GLU A 95 -2.76 11.51 -17.50
N PHE A 96 -2.02 10.60 -16.87
CA PHE A 96 -0.57 10.58 -16.85
C PHE A 96 -0.11 9.15 -17.16
N GLY A 97 0.90 9.00 -18.00
CA GLY A 97 1.37 7.66 -18.34
C GLY A 97 2.71 7.65 -19.04
N SER A 98 3.29 6.47 -19.13
CA SER A 98 4.61 6.20 -19.71
C SER A 98 4.56 5.65 -21.14
N GLY A 99 3.37 5.39 -21.69
CA GLY A 99 3.21 4.82 -23.03
C GLY A 99 3.30 5.84 -24.17
N PRO A 100 3.56 5.38 -25.41
CA PRO A 100 3.38 6.23 -26.57
C PRO A 100 1.91 6.61 -26.63
N SER A 101 1.63 7.90 -26.44
CA SER A 101 0.28 8.44 -26.47
C SER A 101 -0.33 8.25 -27.85
N SER A 102 -1.31 7.37 -27.96
CA SER A 102 -2.16 7.27 -29.12
C SER A 102 -3.27 8.33 -29.15
N SER A 103 -3.47 9.07 -28.08
CA SER A 103 -4.43 10.17 -28.00
C SER A 103 -3.72 11.51 -27.79
N LYS A 104 -3.88 12.39 -28.75
CA LYS A 104 -3.31 13.74 -28.80
C LYS A 104 -3.92 14.72 -27.77
N MET A 105 -4.66 14.25 -26.78
CA MET A 105 -5.31 15.09 -25.77
C MET A 105 -4.77 14.77 -24.38
N ASN A 106 -4.00 15.71 -23.83
CA ASN A 106 -3.65 15.87 -22.42
C ASN A 106 -2.69 14.88 -21.77
N MET A 107 -1.88 14.12 -22.48
CA MET A 107 -0.77 13.44 -21.85
C MET A 107 0.35 14.45 -21.58
N MET A 108 0.37 14.95 -20.36
CA MET A 108 1.54 15.65 -19.87
C MET A 108 2.64 14.63 -19.54
N PRO A 109 3.92 14.94 -19.83
CA PRO A 109 5.01 14.30 -19.14
C PRO A 109 4.79 14.59 -17.66
N GLY A 110 4.10 13.67 -16.98
CA GLY A 110 3.67 13.83 -15.61
C GLY A 110 4.85 13.74 -14.68
N PRO A 111 4.62 13.93 -13.39
CA PRO A 111 5.62 13.75 -12.34
C PRO A 111 6.24 12.35 -12.36
N PHE A 112 5.57 11.38 -12.98
CA PHE A 112 6.06 10.02 -13.18
C PHE A 112 7.11 9.90 -14.30
N GLY A 113 7.24 10.88 -15.20
CA GLY A 113 8.29 10.88 -16.25
C GLY A 113 9.70 10.83 -15.67
N GLY A 114 9.91 11.43 -14.49
CA GLY A 114 11.16 11.32 -13.74
C GLY A 114 11.36 10.01 -13.00
N MET A 115 10.29 9.23 -12.76
CA MET A 115 10.35 7.91 -12.10
C MET A 115 10.52 6.77 -13.10
N MET A 116 10.10 6.99 -14.34
CA MET A 116 10.31 6.03 -15.42
C MET A 116 11.79 5.95 -15.78
N ASN A 117 12.29 4.74 -15.93
CA ASN A 117 13.70 4.47 -16.22
C ASN A 117 14.69 4.90 -15.13
N GLN A 118 14.22 5.32 -13.97
CA GLN A 118 15.06 5.52 -12.79
C GLN A 118 14.95 4.34 -11.85
N HIS A 119 16.08 3.93 -11.30
CA HIS A 119 16.15 2.85 -10.34
C HIS A 119 15.89 3.38 -8.94
N MET A 120 14.95 2.75 -8.24
CA MET A 120 14.83 2.90 -6.79
C MET A 120 15.51 1.72 -6.12
N THR A 121 16.24 1.99 -5.05
CA THR A 121 16.79 0.95 -4.19
C THR A 121 15.89 0.81 -2.96
N VAL A 122 15.40 -0.39 -2.72
CA VAL A 122 14.55 -0.72 -1.56
C VAL A 122 15.26 -1.78 -0.73
N THR A 123 15.48 -1.51 0.55
CA THR A 123 16.01 -2.51 1.49
C THR A 123 14.85 -3.13 2.27
N VAL A 124 14.68 -4.45 2.11
CA VAL A 124 13.60 -5.24 2.73
C VAL A 124 14.22 -6.27 3.65
N LEU A 125 13.78 -6.30 4.91
CA LEU A 125 14.22 -7.30 5.89
C LEU A 125 13.62 -8.68 5.56
N LYS A 126 14.17 -9.75 6.15
CA LYS A 126 13.66 -11.12 5.96
C LYS A 126 12.20 -11.32 6.36
N ASN A 127 11.72 -10.54 7.32
CA ASN A 127 10.30 -10.51 7.71
C ASN A 127 9.42 -9.64 6.82
N GLY A 128 9.98 -9.08 5.74
CA GLY A 128 9.27 -8.26 4.78
C GLY A 128 9.18 -6.78 5.13
N ALA A 129 9.66 -6.34 6.30
CA ALA A 129 9.63 -4.92 6.65
C ALA A 129 10.58 -4.10 5.75
N VAL A 130 10.10 -2.96 5.24
CA VAL A 130 10.91 -2.05 4.43
C VAL A 130 11.70 -1.12 5.35
N SER A 131 13.01 -1.31 5.41
CA SER A 131 13.88 -0.51 6.27
C SER A 131 14.29 0.80 5.59
N LYS A 132 14.55 0.79 4.28
CA LYS A 132 15.06 1.95 3.55
C LYS A 132 14.55 2.00 2.11
N ILE A 133 14.26 3.20 1.63
CA ILE A 133 14.06 3.49 0.21
C ILE A 133 15.00 4.62 -0.19
N LYS A 134 15.78 4.39 -1.23
CA LYS A 134 16.58 5.40 -1.95
C LYS A 134 16.05 5.48 -3.38
N GLY A 135 15.87 6.64 -3.92
CA GLY A 135 15.39 6.78 -5.29
C GLY A 135 15.19 8.22 -5.70
N PRO A 136 14.69 8.42 -6.90
CA PRO A 136 14.45 9.74 -7.42
C PRO A 136 13.54 10.53 -6.49
N ASP A 137 13.83 11.80 -6.39
CA ASP A 137 13.02 12.73 -5.63
C ASP A 137 11.68 12.96 -6.35
N THR A 138 10.59 12.72 -5.64
CA THR A 138 9.23 12.94 -6.13
C THR A 138 8.79 14.41 -6.08
N THR A 139 9.71 15.35 -5.80
CA THR A 139 9.44 16.81 -5.79
C THR A 139 8.96 17.35 -7.14
N GLY A 140 9.03 16.56 -8.21
CA GLY A 140 8.45 16.88 -9.51
C GLY A 140 6.96 17.23 -9.50
N PHE A 141 6.20 16.74 -8.48
CA PHE A 141 4.76 17.06 -8.34
C PHE A 141 4.51 18.54 -8.01
N SER A 142 5.32 19.14 -7.14
CA SER A 142 5.20 20.56 -6.81
C SER A 142 5.58 21.47 -7.98
N SER A 143 6.55 21.06 -8.80
CA SER A 143 6.94 21.79 -10.00
C SER A 143 5.88 21.72 -11.11
N MET A 144 5.11 20.61 -11.18
CA MET A 144 4.02 20.47 -12.12
C MET A 144 2.90 21.48 -11.84
N LEU A 145 2.54 21.71 -10.59
CA LEU A 145 1.48 22.67 -10.25
C LEU A 145 1.82 24.12 -10.59
N LYS A 146 3.11 24.46 -10.64
CA LYS A 146 3.55 25.78 -11.10
C LYS A 146 3.20 26.04 -12.58
N ARG A 147 2.98 24.98 -13.36
CA ARG A 147 2.57 25.08 -14.76
C ARG A 147 1.07 25.33 -14.96
N PHE A 148 0.29 25.26 -13.87
CA PHE A 148 -1.16 25.53 -13.86
C PHE A 148 -1.51 26.74 -12.98
N PRO A 149 -1.12 27.95 -13.35
CA PRO A 149 -1.34 29.14 -12.53
C PRO A 149 -2.83 29.46 -12.34
N GLN A 150 -3.69 29.01 -13.27
CA GLN A 150 -5.12 29.30 -13.28
C GLN A 150 -5.99 28.36 -12.45
N ILE A 151 -5.43 27.29 -11.87
CA ILE A 151 -6.19 26.41 -10.98
C ILE A 151 -6.44 27.12 -9.66
N ASP A 152 -7.71 27.17 -9.24
CA ASP A 152 -8.11 27.63 -7.90
C ASP A 152 -7.26 27.02 -6.80
N GLN A 153 -6.87 27.83 -5.79
CA GLN A 153 -5.93 27.39 -4.75
C GLN A 153 -6.48 26.22 -3.93
N LEU A 154 -7.80 26.18 -3.65
CA LEU A 154 -8.42 25.07 -2.94
C LEU A 154 -8.33 23.79 -3.77
N LYS A 155 -8.57 23.87 -5.05
CA LYS A 155 -8.45 22.75 -6.00
C LYS A 155 -7.00 22.25 -6.07
N LYS A 156 -6.04 23.17 -6.12
CA LYS A 156 -4.61 22.85 -6.05
C LYS A 156 -4.27 22.07 -4.78
N MET A 157 -4.81 22.49 -3.64
CA MET A 157 -4.60 21.87 -2.36
C MET A 157 -5.18 20.45 -2.29
N LEU A 158 -6.42 20.25 -2.76
CA LEU A 158 -7.06 18.93 -2.83
C LEU A 158 -6.27 17.98 -3.74
N PHE A 159 -5.83 18.47 -4.88
CA PHE A 159 -4.99 17.71 -5.81
C PHE A 159 -3.64 17.32 -5.16
N MET A 160 -2.97 18.26 -4.49
CA MET A 160 -1.71 17.98 -3.78
C MET A 160 -1.89 16.98 -2.65
N GLY A 161 -2.99 17.08 -1.90
CA GLY A 161 -3.33 16.09 -0.88
C GLY A 161 -3.44 14.69 -1.48
N HIS A 162 -4.11 14.58 -2.62
CA HIS A 162 -4.23 13.32 -3.36
C HIS A 162 -2.88 12.81 -3.88
N MET A 163 -2.03 13.69 -4.40
CA MET A 163 -0.71 13.32 -4.94
C MET A 163 0.28 12.87 -3.87
N LYS A 164 0.08 13.23 -2.60
CA LYS A 164 0.90 12.72 -1.47
C LYS A 164 0.78 11.20 -1.26
N HIS A 165 -0.27 10.58 -1.79
CA HIS A 165 -0.38 9.11 -1.80
C HIS A 165 0.67 8.42 -2.69
N PHE A 166 1.39 9.19 -3.50
CA PHE A 166 2.43 8.73 -4.42
C PHE A 166 3.84 9.20 -4.03
N ASP A 167 4.00 9.84 -2.87
CA ASP A 167 5.32 10.23 -2.39
C ASP A 167 6.14 9.02 -1.89
N LYS A 168 7.40 9.25 -1.57
CA LYS A 168 8.33 8.21 -1.13
C LYS A 168 7.88 7.48 0.14
N GLU A 169 7.30 8.21 1.09
CA GLU A 169 6.81 7.61 2.34
C GLU A 169 5.55 6.77 2.09
N ALA A 170 4.67 7.25 1.21
CA ALA A 170 3.52 6.47 0.76
C ALA A 170 3.95 5.19 0.02
N MET A 171 4.96 5.29 -0.85
CA MET A 171 5.52 4.12 -1.53
C MET A 171 6.11 3.12 -0.54
N LYS A 172 6.85 3.59 0.47
CA LYS A 172 7.38 2.75 1.55
C LYS A 172 6.25 2.02 2.26
N ARG A 173 5.22 2.73 2.66
CA ARG A 173 4.04 2.16 3.33
C ARG A 173 3.31 1.14 2.46
N ASN A 174 3.06 1.46 1.20
CA ASN A 174 2.40 0.56 0.27
C ASN A 174 3.21 -0.73 0.07
N LEU A 175 4.54 -0.64 -0.04
CA LEU A 175 5.40 -1.81 -0.06
C LEU A 175 5.36 -2.58 1.25
N GLN A 176 5.38 -1.92 2.40
CA GLN A 176 5.27 -2.59 3.71
C GLN A 176 3.94 -3.33 3.86
N MET A 177 2.83 -2.79 3.38
CA MET A 177 1.53 -3.47 3.40
C MET A 177 1.53 -4.77 2.59
N LEU A 178 2.41 -4.88 1.60
CA LEU A 178 2.56 -6.06 0.76
C LEU A 178 3.59 -7.04 1.30
N THR A 179 4.67 -6.56 1.87
CA THR A 179 5.83 -7.40 2.20
C THR A 179 5.94 -7.69 3.70
N ALA A 180 5.54 -6.79 4.60
CA ALA A 180 5.63 -6.97 6.05
C ALA A 180 4.48 -7.81 6.62
N ILE A 181 4.18 -8.92 5.96
CA ILE A 181 3.03 -9.80 6.25
C ILE A 181 3.44 -11.08 6.97
N PHE A 182 4.75 -11.33 7.11
CA PHE A 182 5.25 -12.61 7.61
C PHE A 182 5.36 -12.65 9.13
N PRO A 183 5.03 -13.81 9.75
CA PRO A 183 5.25 -14.01 11.18
C PRO A 183 6.75 -14.19 11.48
N ASN A 184 7.15 -13.84 12.72
CA ASN A 184 8.52 -14.08 13.20
C ASN A 184 8.72 -15.52 13.75
N LYS A 185 7.75 -16.39 13.55
CA LYS A 185 7.73 -17.78 14.03
C LYS A 185 7.02 -18.69 13.03
N LYS A 186 7.15 -20.00 13.19
CA LYS A 186 6.29 -20.93 12.46
C LYS A 186 4.85 -20.83 12.94
N VAL A 187 3.90 -20.93 12.04
CA VAL A 187 2.47 -20.82 12.30
C VAL A 187 1.70 -22.03 11.76
N ASN A 188 0.57 -22.31 12.37
CA ASN A 188 -0.40 -23.30 11.90
C ASN A 188 -1.45 -22.62 10.99
N ILE A 189 -2.21 -23.43 10.26
CA ILE A 189 -3.42 -22.93 9.58
C ILE A 189 -4.40 -22.40 10.65
N ASN A 190 -5.03 -21.28 10.37
CA ASN A 190 -5.89 -20.51 11.25
C ASN A 190 -5.18 -19.85 12.45
N GLU A 191 -3.85 -19.90 12.52
CA GLU A 191 -3.11 -19.15 13.52
C GLU A 191 -2.95 -17.68 13.11
N GLU A 192 -3.14 -16.78 14.08
CA GLU A 192 -3.03 -15.34 13.89
C GLU A 192 -1.69 -14.80 14.40
N TRP A 193 -1.23 -13.71 13.77
CA TRP A 193 -0.08 -12.92 14.24
C TRP A 193 -0.27 -11.44 13.95
N GLY A 194 0.35 -10.60 14.75
CA GLY A 194 0.33 -9.17 14.58
C GLY A 194 1.52 -8.65 13.80
N ALA A 195 1.31 -7.65 12.97
CA ALA A 195 2.35 -6.81 12.41
C ALA A 195 2.01 -5.33 12.64
N SER A 196 3.05 -4.49 12.72
CA SER A 196 2.90 -3.05 12.88
C SER A 196 3.50 -2.36 11.66
N ILE A 197 2.66 -1.63 10.95
CA ILE A 197 3.10 -0.79 9.84
C ILE A 197 3.37 0.59 10.42
N GLN A 198 4.59 1.10 10.21
CA GLN A 198 5.00 2.39 10.75
C GLN A 198 4.14 3.52 10.20
N PRO A 199 3.86 4.54 11.03
CA PRO A 199 3.05 5.68 10.62
C PRO A 199 3.71 6.43 9.48
N ASP A 200 2.88 7.03 8.66
CA ASP A 200 3.35 8.02 7.71
C ASP A 200 3.38 9.42 8.34
N SER A 201 3.95 10.37 7.58
CA SER A 201 3.96 11.77 7.94
C SER A 201 2.56 12.42 7.94
N ILE A 202 1.56 11.75 7.35
CA ILE A 202 0.19 12.26 7.23
C ILE A 202 -0.67 11.77 8.38
N MET A 203 -0.56 10.49 8.75
CA MET A 203 -1.48 9.87 9.70
C MET A 203 -0.95 9.73 11.13
N ASN A 204 0.29 10.03 11.39
CA ASN A 204 0.97 10.08 12.71
C ASN A 204 0.64 8.93 13.70
N HIS A 205 0.13 7.80 13.22
CA HIS A 205 -0.13 6.61 14.04
C HIS A 205 0.25 5.32 13.29
N SER A 206 0.71 4.33 14.04
CA SER A 206 1.02 3.01 13.48
C SER A 206 -0.27 2.24 13.23
N ILE A 207 -0.36 1.60 12.07
CA ILE A 207 -1.44 0.67 11.75
C ILE A 207 -1.04 -0.70 12.29
N LYS A 208 -1.84 -1.23 13.21
CA LYS A 208 -1.70 -2.62 13.66
C LYS A 208 -2.54 -3.50 12.76
N VAL A 209 -1.92 -4.45 12.12
CA VAL A 209 -2.61 -5.44 11.26
C VAL A 209 -2.51 -6.79 11.92
N THR A 210 -3.63 -7.50 11.97
CA THR A 210 -3.67 -8.92 12.34
C THR A 210 -3.74 -9.72 11.05
N TYR A 211 -2.81 -10.64 10.89
CA TYR A 211 -2.76 -11.61 9.80
C TYR A 211 -3.11 -13.00 10.28
N GLN A 212 -3.63 -13.83 9.38
CA GLN A 212 -3.97 -15.23 9.62
C GLN A 212 -3.57 -16.08 8.42
N LEU A 213 -2.92 -17.22 8.64
CA LEU A 213 -2.72 -18.22 7.60
C LEU A 213 -4.00 -19.03 7.42
N VAL A 214 -4.71 -18.84 6.31
CA VAL A 214 -6.00 -19.51 6.08
C VAL A 214 -5.89 -20.76 5.22
N ASP A 215 -4.88 -20.83 4.35
CA ASP A 215 -4.65 -22.01 3.51
C ASP A 215 -3.16 -22.17 3.15
N TYR A 216 -2.75 -23.42 2.98
CA TYR A 216 -1.43 -23.77 2.47
C TYR A 216 -1.54 -24.98 1.56
N LYS A 217 -1.50 -24.77 0.26
CA LYS A 217 -1.71 -25.80 -0.73
C LYS A 217 -0.85 -25.59 -1.97
N SER A 218 -0.30 -26.67 -2.51
CA SER A 218 0.45 -26.66 -3.77
C SER A 218 1.61 -25.64 -3.82
N GLY A 219 2.29 -25.44 -2.69
CA GLY A 219 3.39 -24.48 -2.59
C GLY A 219 2.96 -23.01 -2.50
N LEU A 220 1.67 -22.75 -2.30
CA LEU A 220 1.11 -21.42 -2.09
C LEU A 220 0.58 -21.31 -0.66
N ALA A 221 0.80 -20.17 -0.04
CA ALA A 221 0.22 -19.80 1.25
C ALA A 221 -0.75 -18.64 1.06
N THR A 222 -1.99 -18.78 1.58
CA THR A 222 -2.99 -17.72 1.57
C THR A 222 -3.06 -17.10 2.95
N ILE A 223 -2.82 -15.80 3.01
CA ILE A 223 -2.79 -15.00 4.23
C ILE A 223 -3.92 -13.98 4.15
N GLN A 224 -4.78 -13.95 5.15
CA GLN A 224 -5.76 -12.88 5.34
C GLN A 224 -5.22 -11.86 6.32
N GLY A 225 -5.47 -10.59 6.06
CA GLY A 225 -5.09 -9.49 6.94
C GLY A 225 -6.27 -8.58 7.21
N HIS A 226 -6.40 -8.12 8.45
CA HIS A 226 -7.39 -7.13 8.81
C HIS A 226 -6.81 -6.11 9.79
N SER A 227 -7.24 -4.87 9.66
CA SER A 227 -6.91 -3.81 10.61
C SER A 227 -8.05 -2.82 10.75
N THR A 228 -8.10 -2.17 11.90
CA THR A 228 -8.89 -0.96 12.11
C THR A 228 -7.93 0.19 12.36
N SER A 229 -8.19 1.33 11.76
CA SER A 229 -7.39 2.54 11.95
C SER A 229 -8.26 3.68 12.45
N THR A 230 -7.75 4.42 13.42
CA THR A 230 -8.36 5.65 13.90
C THR A 230 -7.29 6.73 13.80
N SER A 231 -7.49 7.68 12.92
CA SER A 231 -6.61 8.83 12.76
C SER A 231 -7.19 9.99 13.55
N THR A 232 -6.63 10.25 14.73
CA THR A 232 -6.89 11.47 15.47
C THR A 232 -5.58 12.22 15.58
N GLY A 233 -5.39 13.30 14.85
CA GLY A 233 -4.17 14.07 15.07
C GLY A 233 -3.89 15.14 14.04
N MET A 234 -3.20 16.16 14.55
CA MET A 234 -2.65 17.23 13.75
C MET A 234 -1.61 16.67 12.79
N GLN A 235 -1.74 16.97 11.53
CA GLN A 235 -0.57 16.94 10.66
C GLN A 235 0.51 17.82 11.27
N LYS A 236 1.76 17.34 11.31
CA LYS A 236 2.90 18.24 11.37
C LYS A 236 2.65 19.28 10.28
N GLN A 237 2.61 20.55 10.67
CA GLN A 237 2.42 21.68 9.76
C GLN A 237 3.40 21.58 8.60
N ASN A 238 2.96 20.94 7.53
CA ASN A 238 3.50 21.22 6.23
C ASN A 238 2.72 22.43 5.73
N ASN A 239 3.41 23.50 5.39
CA ASN A 239 2.84 24.76 4.92
C ASN A 239 1.88 24.62 3.72
N ASP A 240 1.80 23.41 3.14
CA ASP A 240 1.03 23.12 1.92
C ASP A 240 -0.41 22.69 2.18
N PHE A 241 -0.76 22.26 3.42
CA PHE A 241 -2.12 21.85 3.75
C PHE A 241 -2.52 22.32 5.18
N PRO A 242 -3.29 23.42 5.29
CA PRO A 242 -3.69 23.98 6.57
C PRO A 242 -4.88 23.24 7.19
N GLY A 243 -4.77 21.93 7.41
CA GLY A 243 -5.87 21.13 7.92
C GLY A 243 -5.47 19.96 8.80
N THR A 244 -6.45 19.38 9.48
CA THR A 244 -6.33 18.14 10.25
C THR A 244 -7.27 17.09 9.68
N TYR A 245 -6.83 15.84 9.68
CA TYR A 245 -7.67 14.70 9.30
C TYR A 245 -8.15 14.00 10.58
N ASN A 246 -9.43 13.67 10.60
CA ASN A 246 -10.03 12.79 11.60
C ASN A 246 -10.76 11.69 10.83
N LEU A 247 -10.05 10.59 10.55
CA LEU A 247 -10.53 9.50 9.73
C LEU A 247 -10.52 8.21 10.54
N ASN A 248 -11.56 7.43 10.41
CA ASN A 248 -11.67 6.07 10.91
C ASN A 248 -11.84 5.12 9.74
N GLY A 249 -11.26 3.93 9.85
CA GLY A 249 -11.40 2.99 8.77
C GLY A 249 -11.01 1.56 9.11
N LYS A 250 -11.18 0.72 8.12
CA LYS A 250 -10.78 -0.68 8.16
C LYS A 250 -10.02 -1.02 6.88
N THR A 251 -9.08 -1.94 7.02
CA THR A 251 -8.38 -2.55 5.89
C THR A 251 -8.60 -4.05 5.95
N GLU A 252 -8.95 -4.64 4.83
CA GLU A 252 -9.06 -6.07 4.63
C GLU A 252 -8.13 -6.47 3.48
N SER A 253 -7.44 -7.60 3.60
CA SER A 253 -6.58 -8.10 2.56
C SER A 253 -6.62 -9.61 2.46
N THR A 254 -6.46 -10.12 1.24
CA THR A 254 -6.19 -11.53 0.96
C THR A 254 -4.95 -11.58 0.09
N ILE A 255 -3.89 -12.22 0.59
CA ILE A 255 -2.57 -12.24 -0.02
C ILE A 255 -2.16 -13.69 -0.24
N VAL A 256 -1.86 -14.04 -1.46
CA VAL A 256 -1.32 -15.36 -1.85
C VAL A 256 0.16 -15.19 -2.15
N VAL A 257 0.99 -15.95 -1.48
CA VAL A 257 2.44 -15.95 -1.69
C VAL A 257 2.94 -17.33 -2.13
N ASP A 258 4.00 -17.34 -2.91
CA ASP A 258 4.80 -18.53 -3.14
C ASP A 258 5.50 -18.92 -1.83
N ALA A 259 5.26 -20.11 -1.33
CA ALA A 259 5.74 -20.53 -0.02
C ALA A 259 7.26 -20.72 0.04
N ASN A 260 7.94 -20.92 -1.09
CA ASN A 260 9.39 -21.11 -1.14
C ASN A 260 10.13 -19.77 -1.12
N THR A 261 9.58 -18.76 -1.81
CA THR A 261 10.24 -17.46 -1.95
C THR A 261 9.60 -16.37 -1.09
N GLY A 262 8.37 -16.58 -0.61
CA GLY A 262 7.57 -15.54 0.04
C GLY A 262 7.12 -14.44 -0.94
N TRP A 263 7.37 -14.57 -2.26
CA TRP A 263 6.96 -13.54 -3.19
C TRP A 263 5.47 -13.59 -3.45
N ILE A 264 4.87 -12.41 -3.62
CA ILE A 264 3.44 -12.24 -3.85
C ILE A 264 3.08 -12.81 -5.22
N LYS A 265 2.08 -13.70 -5.25
CA LYS A 265 1.43 -14.17 -6.47
C LYS A 265 0.15 -13.41 -6.76
N GLN A 266 -0.57 -13.06 -5.71
CA GLN A 266 -1.76 -12.22 -5.78
C GLN A 266 -1.97 -11.52 -4.45
N ALA A 267 -2.42 -10.27 -4.47
CA ALA A 267 -2.93 -9.57 -3.30
C ALA A 267 -4.16 -8.75 -3.71
N ASP A 268 -5.24 -8.92 -2.98
CA ASP A 268 -6.45 -8.10 -3.04
C ASP A 268 -6.55 -7.35 -1.71
N ILE A 269 -6.54 -6.01 -1.76
CA ILE A 269 -6.53 -5.13 -0.59
C ILE A 269 -7.64 -4.11 -0.74
N ARG A 270 -8.49 -4.00 0.28
CA ARG A 270 -9.53 -2.99 0.38
C ARG A 270 -9.34 -2.17 1.65
N ASN A 271 -9.41 -0.86 1.50
CA ASN A 271 -9.31 0.08 2.60
C ASN A 271 -10.48 1.06 2.51
N ASP A 272 -11.34 1.06 3.52
CA ASP A 272 -12.51 1.93 3.64
C ASP A 272 -12.25 2.93 4.79
N LEU A 273 -12.26 4.23 4.49
CA LEU A 273 -12.04 5.30 5.45
C LEU A 273 -13.22 6.27 5.43
N THR A 274 -13.66 6.68 6.60
CA THR A 274 -14.71 7.70 6.77
C THR A 274 -14.30 8.71 7.83
N GLY A 275 -14.76 9.93 7.69
CA GLY A 275 -14.50 10.97 8.69
C GLY A 275 -14.59 12.37 8.14
N GLN A 276 -13.71 13.24 8.60
CA GLN A 276 -13.73 14.65 8.20
C GLN A 276 -12.33 15.25 8.11
N ILE A 277 -12.20 16.22 7.24
CA ILE A 277 -11.04 17.11 7.11
C ILE A 277 -11.44 18.44 7.73
N GLN A 278 -10.68 18.92 8.72
CA GLN A 278 -10.87 20.24 9.30
C GLN A 278 -9.82 21.18 8.73
N LEU A 279 -10.24 22.12 7.89
CA LEU A 279 -9.40 23.19 7.35
C LEU A 279 -9.40 24.35 8.35
N LYS A 280 -8.20 24.84 8.70
CA LYS A 280 -8.05 26.02 9.55
C LYS A 280 -8.42 27.30 8.78
N ASP A 281 -8.81 28.31 9.53
CA ASP A 281 -8.95 29.65 8.98
C ASP A 281 -7.62 30.10 8.37
N SER A 282 -7.71 30.55 7.12
CA SER A 282 -6.54 30.95 6.34
C SER A 282 -6.99 31.91 5.23
N PRO A 283 -6.09 32.66 4.60
CA PRO A 283 -6.43 33.47 3.43
C PRO A 283 -7.14 32.70 2.31
N MET A 284 -6.93 31.38 2.25
CA MET A 284 -7.54 30.48 1.25
C MET A 284 -8.89 29.92 1.68
N VAL A 285 -9.13 29.79 3.01
CA VAL A 285 -10.36 29.22 3.57
C VAL A 285 -10.80 30.10 4.73
N LYS A 286 -11.50 31.19 4.41
CA LYS A 286 -11.99 32.14 5.42
C LYS A 286 -12.97 31.44 6.37
N GLY A 287 -12.75 31.63 7.68
CA GLY A 287 -13.59 31.08 8.74
C GLY A 287 -13.33 29.60 9.06
N GLY A 288 -12.38 28.97 8.37
CA GLY A 288 -12.15 27.53 8.50
C GLY A 288 -13.29 26.70 7.89
N LYS A 289 -13.10 25.39 7.74
CA LYS A 289 -14.14 24.53 7.18
C LYS A 289 -13.97 23.08 7.61
N THR A 290 -15.07 22.40 7.91
CA THR A 290 -15.11 20.96 8.13
C THR A 290 -15.71 20.28 6.90
N ILE A 291 -14.98 19.35 6.32
CA ILE A 291 -15.35 18.64 5.09
C ILE A 291 -15.54 17.17 5.44
N PRO A 292 -16.76 16.62 5.47
CA PRO A 292 -16.99 15.19 5.53
C PRO A 292 -16.36 14.48 4.34
N VAL A 293 -15.69 13.35 4.60
CA VAL A 293 -14.98 12.58 3.57
C VAL A 293 -15.26 11.09 3.75
N GLN A 294 -15.51 10.43 2.64
CA GLN A 294 -15.47 8.97 2.51
C GLN A 294 -14.41 8.62 1.48
N MET A 295 -13.58 7.62 1.76
CA MET A 295 -12.54 7.15 0.86
C MET A 295 -12.56 5.64 0.80
N GLU A 296 -12.56 5.11 -0.40
CA GLU A 296 -12.35 3.71 -0.68
C GLU A 296 -11.10 3.54 -1.51
N VAL A 297 -10.21 2.64 -1.09
CA VAL A 297 -9.04 2.23 -1.89
C VAL A 297 -9.15 0.74 -2.13
N VAL A 298 -9.15 0.34 -3.39
CA VAL A 298 -9.13 -1.06 -3.81
C VAL A 298 -7.89 -1.29 -4.65
N SER A 299 -7.06 -2.25 -4.25
CA SER A 299 -5.84 -2.59 -4.97
C SER A 299 -5.81 -4.09 -5.24
N ARG A 300 -5.53 -4.43 -6.49
CA ARG A 300 -5.23 -5.79 -6.93
C ARG A 300 -3.82 -5.83 -7.48
N ILE A 301 -3.02 -6.75 -6.95
CA ILE A 301 -1.62 -6.93 -7.32
C ILE A 301 -1.43 -8.38 -7.73
N THR A 302 -0.71 -8.60 -8.83
CA THR A 302 -0.36 -9.94 -9.33
C THR A 302 1.09 -9.96 -9.78
N ASP A 303 1.68 -11.16 -9.76
CA ASP A 303 2.99 -11.43 -10.34
C ASP A 303 2.90 -11.50 -11.88
#